data_51eb7c2cd4025031830a8f569125405f
#
_entry.id   51eb7c2cd4025031830a8f569125405f
#
_cell.length_a   1.000
_cell.length_b   1.000
_cell.length_c   1.000
_cell.angle_alpha   90.00
_cell.angle_beta   90.00
_cell.angle_gamma   90.00
#
_symmetry.space_group_name_H-M   'P 1'
#
loop_
_entity.id
_entity.type
_entity.pdbx_description
1 polymer ?
#
loop_
_entity_poly.entity_id
_entity_poly.type
_entity_poly.pdbx_seq_one_letter_code
_entity_poly.pdbx_strand_id
1 'polypeptide(L)'
;HVYDLAAVALGGSGDVVRVAESHGVRAARLHAIKTDVLQALGDHGLTVTAIAARHHVSPRYVQMLFESEDTTFSRFLLLQRLAVARRMLCDPRFADRTVSAIAFEAGFGDLSHFNRDFRRHYGESPSDVRAAIPRRNAS
;
A
#
# COMPACT_ATOMS: atom_id res chain seq x y z
N HIS A 1 10.91 16.71 12.33
CA HIS A 1 12.30 17.01 12.31
C HIS A 1 12.53 18.47 12.14
N VAL A 2 13.47 18.97 12.82
CA VAL A 2 13.78 20.38 12.74
C VAL A 2 15.20 20.52 12.24
N TYR A 3 15.37 21.34 11.20
CA TYR A 3 16.69 21.66 10.75
C TYR A 3 17.36 22.57 11.77
N ASP A 4 18.58 22.30 12.04
CA ASP A 4 19.33 23.08 12.99
C ASP A 4 19.62 24.45 12.43
N LEU A 5 18.93 25.45 12.90
CA LEU A 5 19.11 26.83 12.47
C LEU A 5 20.49 27.37 12.87
N ALA A 6 21.07 26.82 13.94
CA ALA A 6 22.42 27.20 14.34
C ALA A 6 23.43 26.77 13.30
N ALA A 7 23.24 25.61 12.64
CA ALA A 7 24.11 25.17 11.56
C ALA A 7 24.05 26.16 10.38
N VAL A 8 22.89 26.69 10.07
CA VAL A 8 22.74 27.70 9.03
C VAL A 8 23.49 28.98 9.41
N ALA A 9 23.34 29.43 10.65
CA ALA A 9 24.01 30.62 11.13
C ALA A 9 25.53 30.52 11.11
N LEU A 10 26.04 29.29 11.23
CA LEU A 10 27.50 29.03 11.18
C LEU A 10 28.04 28.82 9.77
N GLY A 11 27.27 29.14 8.76
CA GLY A 11 27.68 28.98 7.37
C GLY A 11 27.25 27.66 6.75
N GLY A 12 26.39 26.94 7.42
CA GLY A 12 25.88 25.65 6.94
C GLY A 12 24.70 25.74 5.98
N SER A 13 24.47 26.91 5.34
CA SER A 13 23.31 27.09 4.46
C SER A 13 23.26 26.07 3.30
N GLY A 14 24.44 25.71 2.74
CA GLY A 14 24.54 24.70 1.70
C GLY A 14 24.12 23.32 2.21
N ASP A 15 24.44 22.99 3.46
CA ASP A 15 24.06 21.72 4.06
C ASP A 15 22.56 21.67 4.35
N VAL A 16 21.97 22.78 4.80
CA VAL A 16 20.54 22.86 5.02
C VAL A 16 19.77 22.68 3.71
N VAL A 17 20.22 23.33 2.63
CA VAL A 17 19.62 23.20 1.31
C VAL A 17 19.71 21.73 0.84
N ARG A 18 20.85 21.09 0.99
CA ARG A 18 21.04 19.69 0.61
C ARG A 18 20.14 18.75 1.42
N VAL A 19 19.98 18.99 2.72
CA VAL A 19 19.08 18.22 3.56
C VAL A 19 17.64 18.38 3.10
N ALA A 20 17.19 19.60 2.83
CA ALA A 20 15.84 19.87 2.33
C ALA A 20 15.60 19.19 0.99
N GLU A 21 16.57 19.26 0.06
CA GLU A 21 16.48 18.58 -1.23
C GLU A 21 16.45 17.06 -1.07
N SER A 22 17.25 16.50 -0.15
CA SER A 22 17.22 15.08 0.14
C SER A 22 15.86 14.62 0.67
N HIS A 23 15.23 15.39 1.55
CA HIS A 23 13.88 15.11 2.02
C HIS A 23 12.87 15.20 0.90
N GLY A 24 12.96 16.20 0.04
CA GLY A 24 12.09 16.34 -1.13
C GLY A 24 12.25 15.17 -2.09
N VAL A 25 13.49 14.74 -2.35
CA VAL A 25 13.76 13.58 -3.20
C VAL A 25 13.20 12.31 -2.60
N ARG A 26 13.38 12.09 -1.29
CA ARG A 26 12.84 10.91 -0.60
C ARG A 26 11.32 10.89 -0.66
N ALA A 27 10.68 12.00 -0.40
CA ALA A 27 9.22 12.12 -0.48
C ALA A 27 8.71 11.82 -1.89
N ALA A 28 9.39 12.35 -2.91
CA ALA A 28 9.04 12.10 -4.30
C ALA A 28 9.24 10.63 -4.67
N ARG A 29 10.32 10.00 -4.21
CA ARG A 29 10.57 8.58 -4.45
C ARG A 29 9.53 7.70 -3.77
N LEU A 30 9.18 7.99 -2.54
CA LEU A 30 8.14 7.24 -1.83
C LEU A 30 6.79 7.38 -2.53
N HIS A 31 6.45 8.58 -2.97
CA HIS A 31 5.23 8.81 -3.74
C HIS A 31 5.22 7.98 -5.04
N ALA A 32 6.32 7.98 -5.78
CA ALA A 32 6.45 7.20 -7.01
C ALA A 32 6.32 5.70 -6.75
N ILE A 33 6.94 5.21 -5.69
CA ILE A 33 6.86 3.80 -5.28
C ILE A 33 5.42 3.44 -4.91
N LYS A 34 4.75 4.25 -4.10
CA LYS A 34 3.35 4.03 -3.72
C LYS A 34 2.44 4.00 -4.95
N THR A 35 2.63 4.93 -5.87
CA THR A 35 1.85 4.98 -7.11
C THR A 35 2.04 3.69 -7.93
N ASP A 36 3.27 3.22 -8.04
CA ASP A 36 3.59 1.98 -8.75
C ASP A 36 2.94 0.77 -8.06
N VAL A 37 3.02 0.69 -6.74
CA VAL A 37 2.37 -0.37 -5.95
C VAL A 37 0.86 -0.36 -6.20
N LEU A 38 0.22 0.80 -6.16
CA LEU A 38 -1.23 0.92 -6.36
C LEU A 38 -1.66 0.45 -7.76
N GLN A 39 -0.81 0.62 -8.75
CA GLN A 39 -1.10 0.16 -10.11
C GLN A 39 -0.87 -1.33 -10.32
N ALA A 40 -0.16 -1.98 -9.41
CA ALA A 40 0.26 -3.38 -9.54
C ALA A 40 -0.26 -4.28 -8.43
N LEU A 41 -1.32 -3.87 -7.71
CA LEU A 41 -1.83 -4.60 -6.54
C LEU A 41 -2.21 -6.04 -6.85
N GLY A 42 -2.76 -6.30 -8.05
CA GLY A 42 -3.16 -7.64 -8.46
C GLY A 42 -1.99 -8.54 -8.86
N ASP A 43 -0.79 -8.01 -8.96
CA ASP A 43 0.39 -8.79 -9.31
C ASP A 43 0.88 -9.57 -8.08
N HIS A 44 0.74 -10.88 -8.13
CA HIS A 44 1.16 -11.77 -7.04
C HIS A 44 2.68 -11.82 -6.85
N GLY A 45 3.44 -11.41 -7.86
CA GLY A 45 4.89 -11.31 -7.79
C GLY A 45 5.42 -9.98 -7.24
N LEU A 46 4.53 -9.09 -6.80
CA LEU A 46 4.92 -7.78 -6.28
C LEU A 46 5.56 -7.94 -4.90
N THR A 47 6.86 -7.71 -4.84
CA THR A 47 7.67 -7.79 -3.62
C THR A 47 8.46 -6.50 -3.45
N VAL A 48 9.00 -6.28 -2.24
CA VAL A 48 9.89 -5.15 -2.00
C VAL A 48 11.10 -5.21 -2.93
N THR A 49 11.62 -6.41 -3.20
CA THR A 49 12.75 -6.60 -4.12
C THR A 49 12.40 -6.20 -5.55
N ALA A 50 11.22 -6.62 -6.01
CA ALA A 50 10.77 -6.29 -7.37
C ALA A 50 10.56 -4.78 -7.54
N ILE A 51 9.93 -4.14 -6.58
CA ILE A 51 9.68 -2.69 -6.60
C ILE A 51 11.00 -1.91 -6.53
N ALA A 52 11.92 -2.34 -5.69
CA ALA A 52 13.23 -1.72 -5.57
C ALA A 52 14.00 -1.77 -6.90
N ALA A 53 13.97 -2.92 -7.57
CA ALA A 53 14.62 -3.09 -8.87
C ALA A 53 14.03 -2.15 -9.92
N ARG A 54 12.72 -1.98 -9.94
CA ARG A 54 12.03 -1.09 -10.89
C ARG A 54 12.40 0.38 -10.66
N HIS A 55 12.70 0.75 -9.44
CA HIS A 55 13.06 2.13 -9.08
C HIS A 55 14.56 2.34 -8.95
N HIS A 56 15.36 1.33 -9.31
CA HIS A 56 16.84 1.39 -9.27
C HIS A 56 17.39 1.75 -7.89
N VAL A 57 16.78 1.22 -6.85
CA VAL A 57 17.18 1.40 -5.46
C VAL A 57 17.28 0.04 -4.75
N SER A 58 17.85 0.02 -3.55
CA SER A 58 17.91 -1.22 -2.77
C SER A 58 16.61 -1.49 -2.05
N PRO A 59 16.29 -2.77 -1.74
CA PRO A 59 15.14 -3.09 -0.90
C PRO A 59 15.18 -2.40 0.46
N ARG A 60 16.37 -2.30 1.06
CA ARG A 60 16.55 -1.60 2.32
C ARG A 60 16.16 -0.12 2.23
N TYR A 61 16.50 0.53 1.13
CA TYR A 61 16.12 1.92 0.91
C TYR A 61 14.59 2.08 0.83
N VAL A 62 13.92 1.17 0.11
CA VAL A 62 12.45 1.17 0.04
C VAL A 62 11.86 1.02 1.44
N GLN A 63 12.35 0.06 2.22
CA GLN A 63 11.86 -0.15 3.58
C GLN A 63 12.09 1.09 4.46
N MET A 64 13.24 1.73 4.34
CA MET A 64 13.53 2.96 5.07
C MET A 64 12.53 4.08 4.72
N LEU A 65 12.15 4.20 3.45
CA LEU A 65 11.17 5.18 3.01
C LEU A 65 9.81 4.95 3.68
N PHE A 66 9.35 3.70 3.76
CA PHE A 66 8.09 3.37 4.44
C PHE A 66 8.19 3.57 5.95
N GLU A 67 9.32 3.26 6.55
CA GLU A 67 9.56 3.50 7.98
C GLU A 67 9.44 4.98 8.34
N SER A 68 9.77 5.87 7.43
CA SER A 68 9.62 7.31 7.64
C SER A 68 8.16 7.73 7.86
N GLU A 69 7.20 6.88 7.48
CA GLU A 69 5.78 7.08 7.71
C GLU A 69 5.21 6.09 8.74
N ASP A 70 6.06 5.53 9.58
CA ASP A 70 5.69 4.59 10.64
C ASP A 70 4.97 3.33 10.14
N THR A 71 5.32 2.86 8.95
CA THR A 71 4.74 1.68 8.34
C THR A 71 5.82 0.84 7.65
N THR A 72 5.43 -0.22 6.98
CA THR A 72 6.30 -1.06 6.18
C THR A 72 5.72 -1.22 4.78
N PHE A 73 6.56 -1.63 3.84
CA PHE A 73 6.10 -1.97 2.49
C PHE A 73 5.00 -3.04 2.54
N SER A 74 5.23 -4.11 3.31
CA SER A 74 4.28 -5.22 3.42
C SER A 74 2.94 -4.76 4.01
N ARG A 75 2.97 -3.91 5.02
CA ARG A 75 1.76 -3.37 5.63
C ARG A 75 0.99 -2.49 4.66
N PHE A 76 1.69 -1.61 3.96
CA PHE A 76 1.08 -0.76 2.95
C PHE A 76 0.41 -1.60 1.87
N LEU A 77 1.13 -2.58 1.32
CA LEU A 77 0.62 -3.47 0.29
C LEU A 77 -0.63 -4.22 0.76
N LEU A 78 -0.57 -4.79 1.97
CA LEU A 78 -1.70 -5.52 2.55
C LEU A 78 -2.94 -4.64 2.66
N LEU A 79 -2.80 -3.45 3.24
CA LEU A 79 -3.94 -2.55 3.45
C LEU A 79 -4.56 -2.09 2.13
N GLN A 80 -3.74 -1.85 1.12
CA GLN A 80 -4.24 -1.45 -0.20
C GLN A 80 -4.99 -2.60 -0.88
N ARG A 81 -4.46 -3.82 -0.79
CA ARG A 81 -5.12 -5.02 -1.33
C ARG A 81 -6.44 -5.29 -0.62
N LEU A 82 -6.48 -5.17 0.70
CA LEU A 82 -7.72 -5.32 1.47
C LEU A 82 -8.77 -4.28 1.04
N ALA A 83 -8.34 -3.05 0.81
CA ALA A 83 -9.26 -1.99 0.38
C ALA A 83 -9.86 -2.28 -1.01
N VAL A 84 -9.04 -2.77 -1.94
CA VAL A 84 -9.53 -3.17 -3.27
C VAL A 84 -10.53 -4.31 -3.14
N ALA A 85 -10.19 -5.36 -2.37
CA ALA A 85 -11.08 -6.49 -2.18
C ALA A 85 -12.41 -6.05 -1.56
N ARG A 86 -12.38 -5.18 -0.56
CA ARG A 86 -13.59 -4.67 0.07
C ARG A 86 -14.47 -3.90 -0.91
N ARG A 87 -13.88 -3.04 -1.72
CA ARG A 87 -14.62 -2.30 -2.75
C ARG A 87 -15.29 -3.26 -3.73
N MET A 88 -14.59 -4.32 -4.16
CA MET A 88 -15.16 -5.31 -5.07
C MET A 88 -16.29 -6.09 -4.41
N LEU A 89 -16.14 -6.49 -3.15
CA LEU A 89 -17.19 -7.20 -2.40
C LEU A 89 -18.45 -6.35 -2.25
N CYS A 90 -18.31 -5.05 -2.14
CA CYS A 90 -19.41 -4.11 -2.00
C CYS A 90 -19.99 -3.65 -3.33
N ASP A 91 -19.41 -3.99 -4.45
CA ASP A 91 -19.80 -3.51 -5.77
C ASP A 91 -20.74 -4.53 -6.43
N PRO A 92 -22.00 -4.14 -6.75
CA PRO A 92 -22.94 -5.04 -7.42
C PRO A 92 -22.43 -5.60 -8.75
N ARG A 93 -21.51 -4.92 -9.42
CA ARG A 93 -20.93 -5.40 -10.69
C ARG A 93 -20.15 -6.69 -10.51
N PHE A 94 -19.67 -6.97 -9.29
CA PHE A 94 -18.89 -8.17 -8.97
C PHE A 94 -19.72 -9.20 -8.20
N ALA A 95 -21.03 -9.06 -8.17
CA ALA A 95 -21.91 -9.94 -7.38
C ALA A 95 -21.82 -11.42 -7.81
N ASP A 96 -21.50 -11.66 -9.07
CA ASP A 96 -21.37 -13.03 -9.61
C ASP A 96 -20.01 -13.67 -9.32
N ARG A 97 -19.05 -12.90 -8.81
CA ARG A 97 -17.73 -13.43 -8.50
C ARG A 97 -17.69 -13.99 -7.09
N THR A 98 -16.99 -15.10 -6.92
CA THR A 98 -16.79 -15.69 -5.59
C THR A 98 -15.86 -14.80 -4.75
N VAL A 99 -15.97 -14.94 -3.43
CA VAL A 99 -15.04 -14.27 -2.51
C VAL A 99 -13.59 -14.67 -2.83
N SER A 100 -13.34 -15.95 -3.14
CA SER A 100 -12.01 -16.43 -3.55
C SER A 100 -11.50 -15.73 -4.80
N ALA A 101 -12.34 -15.57 -5.81
CA ALA A 101 -11.96 -14.91 -7.06
C ALA A 101 -11.62 -13.43 -6.82
N ILE A 102 -12.39 -12.76 -5.98
CA ILE A 102 -12.15 -11.37 -5.61
C ILE A 102 -10.81 -11.24 -4.85
N ALA A 103 -10.57 -12.12 -3.88
CA ALA A 103 -9.32 -12.13 -3.14
C ALA A 103 -8.12 -12.32 -4.07
N PHE A 104 -8.19 -13.27 -4.97
CA PHE A 104 -7.13 -13.55 -5.93
C PHE A 104 -6.89 -12.32 -6.85
N GLU A 105 -7.94 -11.74 -7.36
CA GLU A 105 -7.83 -10.56 -8.24
C GLU A 105 -7.24 -9.35 -7.51
N ALA A 106 -7.52 -9.21 -6.21
CA ALA A 106 -6.95 -8.17 -5.38
C ALA A 106 -5.47 -8.40 -5.03
N GLY A 107 -4.92 -9.57 -5.36
CA GLY A 107 -3.50 -9.89 -5.17
C GLY A 107 -3.21 -10.92 -4.09
N PHE A 108 -4.22 -11.50 -3.46
CA PHE A 108 -4.02 -12.51 -2.40
C PHE A 108 -3.82 -13.89 -2.98
N GLY A 109 -2.71 -14.53 -2.63
CA GLY A 109 -2.42 -15.90 -3.05
C GLY A 109 -2.97 -16.98 -2.12
N ASP A 110 -3.42 -16.61 -0.91
CA ASP A 110 -3.88 -17.54 0.12
C ASP A 110 -5.19 -17.03 0.72
N LEU A 111 -6.26 -17.78 0.52
CA LEU A 111 -7.59 -17.40 0.99
C LEU A 111 -7.70 -17.37 2.51
N SER A 112 -7.02 -18.28 3.20
CA SER A 112 -7.03 -18.31 4.67
C SER A 112 -6.37 -17.07 5.25
N HIS A 113 -5.24 -16.66 4.71
CA HIS A 113 -4.57 -15.42 5.11
C HIS A 113 -5.45 -14.20 4.79
N PHE A 114 -6.07 -14.19 3.63
CA PHE A 114 -7.00 -13.12 3.25
C PHE A 114 -8.14 -12.97 4.26
N ASN A 115 -8.82 -14.07 4.57
CA ASN A 115 -9.94 -14.05 5.51
C ASN A 115 -9.53 -13.54 6.88
N ARG A 116 -8.39 -14.01 7.38
CA ARG A 116 -7.86 -13.61 8.68
C ARG A 116 -7.50 -12.13 8.72
N ASP A 117 -6.77 -11.66 7.71
CA ASP A 117 -6.32 -10.27 7.63
C ASP A 117 -7.50 -9.32 7.41
N PHE A 118 -8.44 -9.71 6.57
CA PHE A 118 -9.66 -8.94 6.33
C PHE A 118 -10.47 -8.76 7.62
N ARG A 119 -10.71 -9.87 8.32
CA ARG A 119 -11.46 -9.85 9.57
C ARG A 119 -10.74 -9.03 10.65
N ARG A 120 -9.43 -9.16 10.74
CA ARG A 120 -8.63 -8.40 11.69
C ARG A 120 -8.73 -6.89 11.43
N HIS A 121 -8.73 -6.50 10.17
CA HIS A 121 -8.73 -5.09 9.81
C HIS A 121 -10.12 -4.47 9.85
N TYR A 122 -11.13 -5.17 9.35
CA TYR A 122 -12.49 -4.63 9.23
C TYR A 122 -13.47 -5.09 10.32
N GLY A 123 -13.11 -6.08 11.12
CA GLY A 123 -13.99 -6.61 12.17
C GLY A 123 -15.05 -7.57 11.67
N GLU A 124 -15.15 -7.80 10.38
CA GLU A 124 -16.13 -8.68 9.74
C GLU A 124 -15.43 -9.57 8.72
N SER A 125 -16.03 -10.73 8.42
CA SER A 125 -15.51 -11.58 7.36
C SER A 125 -15.85 -11.01 5.98
N PRO A 126 -15.11 -11.38 4.93
CA PRO A 126 -15.48 -10.99 3.56
C PRO A 126 -16.88 -11.43 3.18
N SER A 127 -17.30 -12.61 3.62
CA SER A 127 -18.66 -13.13 3.34
C SER A 127 -19.73 -12.29 4.04
N ASP A 128 -19.48 -11.85 5.27
CA ASP A 128 -20.39 -10.98 6.00
C ASP A 128 -20.58 -9.63 5.30
N VAL A 129 -19.48 -9.04 4.86
CA VAL A 129 -19.52 -7.77 4.12
C VAL A 129 -20.33 -7.92 2.84
N ARG A 130 -20.12 -9.01 2.12
CA ARG A 130 -20.87 -9.28 0.88
C ARG A 130 -22.35 -9.48 1.14
N ALA A 131 -22.70 -10.24 2.18
CA ALA A 131 -24.08 -10.54 2.52
C ALA A 131 -24.87 -9.29 2.92
N ALA A 132 -24.21 -8.26 3.44
CA ALA A 132 -24.83 -7.00 3.82
C ALA A 132 -25.23 -6.12 2.63
N ILE A 133 -24.75 -6.43 1.42
CA ILE A 133 -25.06 -5.66 0.22
C ILE A 133 -26.40 -6.13 -0.35
N PRO A 134 -27.37 -5.23 -0.59
CA PRO A 134 -28.64 -5.63 -1.19
C PRO A 134 -28.41 -6.22 -2.58
N ARG A 135 -28.93 -7.44 -2.78
CA ARG A 135 -28.90 -8.02 -4.12
C ARG A 135 -29.84 -7.21 -5.01
N ARG A 136 -29.37 -6.85 -6.20
CA ARG A 136 -30.28 -6.37 -7.21
C ARG A 136 -31.31 -7.47 -7.45
N ASN A 137 -32.56 -7.20 -7.13
CA ASN A 137 -33.61 -8.08 -7.54
C ASN A 137 -33.60 -8.13 -9.05
N ALA A 138 -33.35 -9.31 -9.58
CA ALA A 138 -33.55 -9.58 -10.97
C ALA A 138 -35.07 -9.57 -11.19
N SER A 139 -35.59 -8.46 -11.60
CA SER A 139 -36.96 -8.37 -12.03
C SER A 139 -37.01 -8.17 -13.53
#